data_da3f682b1a37dbe1125da332cb524cb5
#
_entry.id   da3f682b1a37dbe1125da332cb524cb5
#
_cell.length_a   1.000
_cell.length_b   1.000
_cell.length_c   1.000
_cell.angle_alpha   90.00
_cell.angle_beta   90.00
_cell.angle_gamma   90.00
#
_symmetry.space_group_name_H-M   'P 1'
#
loop_
_entity.id
_entity.type
_entity.pdbx_description
1 polymer ?
#
loop_
_entity_poly.entity_id
_entity_poly.type
_entity_poly.pdbx_seq_one_letter_code
_entity_poly.pdbx_strand_id
1 'polypeptide(L)'
;YLDKEISQETLETILEAAHVAPTAANMQPVKLLVVKSDEAKAKLEKAANIYNAPVAIIVCADTNKAWTRPFDGMKTTDIDAAIITDHMMLTATELGLGSVWICYFKPDVIKEEFHLPLGLEPINILALGYTKEKAGANRYESQRIPMNEFVSFL
;
A
#
# COMPACT_ATOMS: atom_id res chain seq x y z
N TYR A 1 -1.22 16.88 3.17
CA TYR A 1 0.03 16.93 2.38
C TYR A 1 0.35 18.36 1.97
N LEU A 2 1.63 18.60 1.60
CA LEU A 2 2.08 19.82 0.94
C LEU A 2 1.71 19.78 -0.53
N ASP A 3 1.48 20.96 -1.11
CA ASP A 3 1.41 21.13 -2.57
C ASP A 3 2.83 21.10 -3.15
N LYS A 4 3.41 19.90 -3.15
CA LYS A 4 4.75 19.63 -3.66
C LYS A 4 4.74 18.31 -4.41
N GLU A 5 5.16 18.36 -5.67
CA GLU A 5 5.23 17.20 -6.53
C GLU A 5 6.29 16.21 -6.05
N ILE A 6 5.98 14.92 -6.16
CA ILE A 6 6.97 13.84 -5.99
C ILE A 6 7.69 13.67 -7.32
N SER A 7 9.03 13.79 -7.29
CA SER A 7 9.82 13.60 -8.52
C SER A 7 9.67 12.18 -9.07
N GLN A 8 9.87 12.05 -10.37
CA GLN A 8 9.83 10.75 -11.03
C GLN A 8 10.86 9.79 -10.44
N GLU A 9 12.09 10.25 -10.18
CA GLU A 9 13.16 9.47 -9.56
C GLU A 9 12.77 8.95 -8.16
N THR A 10 12.17 9.83 -7.33
CA THR A 10 11.69 9.45 -5.99
C THR A 10 10.60 8.37 -6.08
N LEU A 11 9.66 8.55 -7.02
CA LEU A 11 8.59 7.58 -7.21
C LEU A 11 9.13 6.23 -7.71
N GLU A 12 10.05 6.24 -8.67
CA GLU A 12 10.71 5.03 -9.18
C GLU A 12 11.46 4.27 -8.10
N THR A 13 12.16 4.97 -7.19
CA THR A 13 12.84 4.34 -6.05
C THR A 13 11.84 3.62 -5.11
N ILE A 14 10.67 4.21 -4.87
CA ILE A 14 9.60 3.60 -4.08
C ILE A 14 9.02 2.36 -4.80
N LEU A 15 8.81 2.45 -6.10
CA LEU A 15 8.30 1.34 -6.91
C LEU A 15 9.32 0.20 -7.03
N GLU A 16 10.62 0.50 -7.08
CA GLU A 16 11.67 -0.51 -7.07
C GLU A 16 11.72 -1.27 -5.73
N ALA A 17 11.52 -0.59 -4.60
CA ALA A 17 11.41 -1.25 -3.31
C ALA A 17 10.23 -2.24 -3.27
N ALA A 18 9.13 -1.91 -3.92
CA ALA A 18 8.00 -2.82 -4.10
C ALA A 18 8.35 -4.01 -5.01
N HIS A 19 9.07 -3.76 -6.09
CA HIS A 19 9.45 -4.77 -7.08
C HIS A 19 10.39 -5.84 -6.52
N VAL A 20 11.31 -5.45 -5.63
CA VAL A 20 12.25 -6.39 -5.00
C VAL A 20 11.73 -7.04 -3.73
N ALA A 21 10.55 -6.64 -3.24
CA ALA A 21 9.94 -7.20 -2.04
C ALA A 21 9.60 -8.70 -2.23
N PRO A 22 9.78 -9.54 -1.19
CA PRO A 22 9.49 -10.97 -1.31
C PRO A 22 7.98 -11.23 -1.37
N THR A 23 7.62 -12.32 -2.07
CA THR A 23 6.26 -12.87 -2.08
C THR A 23 6.30 -14.37 -1.78
N ALA A 24 5.19 -14.93 -1.33
CA ALA A 24 5.10 -16.36 -1.02
C ALA A 24 5.46 -17.21 -2.25
N ALA A 25 6.43 -18.11 -2.08
CA ALA A 25 7.01 -18.97 -3.12
C ALA A 25 7.44 -18.17 -4.39
N ASN A 26 7.73 -16.88 -4.25
CA ASN A 26 8.07 -15.97 -5.35
C ASN A 26 7.02 -15.95 -6.48
N MET A 27 5.74 -16.10 -6.13
CA MET A 27 4.64 -16.13 -7.11
C MET A 27 4.33 -14.76 -7.72
N GLN A 28 4.74 -13.66 -7.09
CA GLN A 28 4.63 -12.29 -7.58
C GLN A 28 3.21 -11.92 -8.06
N PRO A 29 2.17 -12.11 -7.23
CA PRO A 29 0.78 -11.91 -7.63
C PRO A 29 0.36 -10.44 -7.64
N VAL A 30 1.21 -9.53 -7.13
CA VAL A 30 0.82 -8.13 -6.89
C VAL A 30 1.01 -7.28 -8.14
N LYS A 31 0.05 -6.40 -8.38
CA LYS A 31 0.07 -5.35 -9.41
C LYS A 31 -0.22 -4.00 -8.77
N LEU A 32 0.62 -3.03 -9.07
CA LEU A 32 0.47 -1.65 -8.61
C LEU A 32 -0.16 -0.78 -9.69
N LEU A 33 -1.14 0.05 -9.30
CA LEU A 33 -1.70 1.09 -10.15
C LEU A 33 -1.34 2.44 -9.53
N VAL A 34 -0.48 3.19 -10.23
CA VAL A 34 -0.05 4.52 -9.78
C VAL A 34 -1.05 5.57 -10.25
N VAL A 35 -1.73 6.20 -9.30
CA VAL A 35 -2.73 7.24 -9.49
C VAL A 35 -2.07 8.60 -9.26
N LYS A 36 -1.80 9.33 -10.36
CA LYS A 36 -1.09 10.62 -10.33
C LYS A 36 -1.88 11.74 -11.04
N SER A 37 -2.57 11.44 -12.14
CA SER A 37 -3.36 12.45 -12.85
C SER A 37 -4.60 12.86 -12.08
N ASP A 38 -5.07 14.08 -12.28
CA ASP A 38 -6.29 14.59 -11.63
C ASP A 38 -7.53 13.75 -12.00
N GLU A 39 -7.61 13.29 -13.24
CA GLU A 39 -8.68 12.39 -13.67
C GLU A 39 -8.65 11.06 -12.88
N ALA A 40 -7.47 10.43 -12.75
CA ALA A 40 -7.34 9.18 -12.02
C ALA A 40 -7.59 9.36 -10.52
N LYS A 41 -7.16 10.49 -9.92
CA LYS A 41 -7.46 10.85 -8.53
C LYS A 41 -8.97 11.02 -8.33
N ALA A 42 -9.66 11.74 -9.22
CA ALA A 42 -11.11 11.93 -9.14
C ALA A 42 -11.88 10.59 -9.23
N LYS A 43 -11.39 9.62 -10.01
CA LYS A 43 -11.93 8.24 -10.02
C LYS A 43 -11.74 7.54 -8.69
N LEU A 44 -10.51 7.60 -8.13
CA LEU A 44 -10.18 6.95 -6.87
C LEU A 44 -10.95 7.55 -5.68
N GLU A 45 -11.17 8.86 -5.68
CA GLU A 45 -11.89 9.57 -4.62
C GLU A 45 -13.37 9.17 -4.50
N LYS A 46 -13.97 8.56 -5.54
CA LYS A 46 -15.30 7.93 -5.44
C LYS A 46 -15.30 6.71 -4.51
N ALA A 47 -14.14 6.05 -4.38
CA ALA A 47 -13.95 4.83 -3.59
C ALA A 47 -13.35 5.10 -2.22
N ALA A 48 -12.43 6.05 -2.08
CA ALA A 48 -11.65 6.29 -0.87
C ALA A 48 -11.27 7.76 -0.69
N ASN A 49 -11.10 8.20 0.56
CA ASN A 49 -10.45 9.46 0.85
C ASN A 49 -8.93 9.26 0.81
N ILE A 50 -8.26 9.91 -0.13
CA ILE A 50 -6.79 9.89 -0.26
C ILE A 50 -6.10 11.09 0.40
N TYR A 51 -6.84 11.90 1.18
CA TYR A 51 -6.32 13.03 1.98
C TYR A 51 -5.59 14.09 1.14
N ASN A 52 -6.04 14.33 -0.09
CA ASN A 52 -5.41 15.23 -1.06
C ASN A 52 -3.94 14.87 -1.34
N ALA A 53 -3.60 13.59 -1.33
CA ALA A 53 -2.26 13.14 -1.67
C ALA A 53 -1.95 13.42 -3.15
N PRO A 54 -0.74 13.92 -3.50
CA PRO A 54 -0.35 14.14 -4.89
C PRO A 54 -0.24 12.83 -5.68
N VAL A 55 0.06 11.72 -4.99
CA VAL A 55 0.14 10.37 -5.57
C VAL A 55 -0.56 9.37 -4.64
N ALA A 56 -1.30 8.46 -5.22
CA ALA A 56 -1.79 7.27 -4.52
C ALA A 56 -1.43 6.01 -5.34
N ILE A 57 -1.14 4.91 -4.66
CA ILE A 57 -0.85 3.63 -5.29
C ILE A 57 -1.91 2.64 -4.83
N ILE A 58 -2.72 2.13 -5.77
CA ILE A 58 -3.64 1.04 -5.49
C ILE A 58 -2.84 -0.26 -5.60
N VAL A 59 -2.78 -1.00 -4.51
CA VAL A 59 -2.10 -2.30 -4.44
C VAL A 59 -3.13 -3.38 -4.68
N CYS A 60 -3.01 -4.07 -5.81
CA CYS A 60 -3.90 -5.15 -6.21
C CYS A 60 -3.16 -6.48 -6.16
N ALA A 61 -3.88 -7.58 -5.91
CA ALA A 61 -3.34 -8.94 -5.99
C ALA A 61 -4.19 -9.82 -6.90
N ASP A 62 -3.53 -10.59 -7.78
CA ASP A 62 -4.16 -11.58 -8.65
C ASP A 62 -4.42 -12.87 -7.86
N THR A 63 -5.68 -13.14 -7.57
CA THR A 63 -6.12 -14.32 -6.82
C THR A 63 -5.83 -15.63 -7.52
N ASN A 64 -5.57 -15.62 -8.83
CA ASN A 64 -5.23 -16.81 -9.61
C ASN A 64 -3.73 -17.13 -9.58
N LYS A 65 -2.89 -16.12 -9.28
CA LYS A 65 -1.42 -16.28 -9.19
C LYS A 65 -0.92 -16.43 -7.77
N ALA A 66 -1.67 -15.95 -6.77
CA ALA A 66 -1.25 -16.03 -5.37
C ALA A 66 -1.01 -17.47 -4.93
N TRP A 67 0.04 -17.68 -4.13
CA TRP A 67 0.31 -18.97 -3.52
C TRP A 67 -0.87 -19.37 -2.62
N THR A 68 -1.23 -20.64 -2.71
CA THR A 68 -2.32 -21.21 -1.92
C THR A 68 -1.75 -22.25 -0.96
N ARG A 69 -2.01 -22.09 0.33
CA ARG A 69 -1.58 -23.03 1.36
C ARG A 69 -2.35 -24.36 1.19
N PRO A 70 -1.64 -25.51 1.06
CA PRO A 70 -2.30 -26.77 0.71
C PRO A 70 -3.14 -27.37 1.83
N PHE A 71 -2.96 -26.92 3.08
CA PHE A 71 -3.63 -27.49 4.25
C PHE A 71 -5.05 -26.96 4.47
N ASP A 72 -5.32 -25.71 4.09
CA ASP A 72 -6.59 -25.02 4.37
C ASP A 72 -7.08 -24.11 3.23
N GLY A 73 -6.34 -24.05 2.13
CA GLY A 73 -6.71 -23.25 0.96
C GLY A 73 -6.52 -21.73 1.12
N MET A 74 -5.87 -21.26 2.21
CA MET A 74 -5.60 -19.85 2.39
C MET A 74 -4.71 -19.32 1.27
N LYS A 75 -5.13 -18.22 0.63
CA LYS A 75 -4.33 -17.51 -0.37
C LYS A 75 -3.52 -16.38 0.27
N THR A 76 -2.30 -16.16 -0.22
CA THR A 76 -1.40 -15.13 0.32
C THR A 76 -1.58 -13.74 -0.29
N THR A 77 -2.69 -13.48 -0.97
CA THR A 77 -2.99 -12.19 -1.62
C THR A 77 -2.74 -11.00 -0.71
N ASP A 78 -3.34 -11.01 0.48
CA ASP A 78 -3.27 -9.91 1.44
C ASP A 78 -1.88 -9.83 2.09
N ILE A 79 -1.24 -10.97 2.33
CA ILE A 79 0.10 -11.05 2.90
C ILE A 79 1.12 -10.46 1.91
N ASP A 80 1.11 -10.91 0.66
CA ASP A 80 2.04 -10.43 -0.37
C ASP A 80 1.84 -8.94 -0.65
N ALA A 81 0.57 -8.49 -0.74
CA ALA A 81 0.25 -7.08 -0.89
C ALA A 81 0.71 -6.23 0.30
N ALA A 82 0.56 -6.74 1.54
CA ALA A 82 1.00 -6.06 2.76
C ALA A 82 2.53 -5.91 2.80
N ILE A 83 3.28 -6.95 2.47
CA ILE A 83 4.75 -6.91 2.41
C ILE A 83 5.21 -5.82 1.42
N ILE A 84 4.66 -5.82 0.21
CA ILE A 84 5.00 -4.84 -0.83
C ILE A 84 4.64 -3.42 -0.40
N THR A 85 3.48 -3.23 0.23
CA THR A 85 3.06 -1.91 0.71
C THR A 85 3.97 -1.40 1.83
N ASP A 86 4.39 -2.27 2.75
CA ASP A 86 5.32 -1.93 3.84
C ASP A 86 6.68 -1.49 3.29
N HIS A 87 7.25 -2.19 2.31
CA HIS A 87 8.49 -1.80 1.65
C HIS A 87 8.38 -0.40 1.02
N MET A 88 7.29 -0.11 0.31
CA MET A 88 7.05 1.22 -0.25
C MET A 88 6.93 2.29 0.85
N MET A 89 6.22 2.00 1.93
CA MET A 89 5.99 2.93 3.04
C MET A 89 7.28 3.27 3.77
N LEU A 90 8.13 2.28 4.05
CA LEU A 90 9.44 2.48 4.67
C LEU A 90 10.38 3.28 3.77
N THR A 91 10.44 2.94 2.48
CA THR A 91 11.25 3.68 1.49
C THR A 91 10.76 5.12 1.33
N ALA A 92 9.44 5.35 1.28
CA ALA A 92 8.88 6.70 1.24
C ALA A 92 9.29 7.53 2.47
N THR A 93 9.30 6.90 3.65
CA THR A 93 9.74 7.54 4.90
C THR A 93 11.22 7.92 4.85
N GLU A 94 12.10 7.04 4.36
CA GLU A 94 13.52 7.30 4.16
C GLU A 94 13.75 8.47 3.20
N LEU A 95 12.95 8.57 2.16
CA LEU A 95 12.99 9.67 1.18
C LEU A 95 12.30 10.96 1.66
N GLY A 96 11.84 10.99 2.91
CA GLY A 96 11.25 12.16 3.55
C GLY A 96 9.80 12.44 3.19
N LEU A 97 9.07 11.47 2.61
CA LEU A 97 7.64 11.57 2.38
C LEU A 97 6.86 11.08 3.60
N GLY A 98 5.62 11.56 3.70
CA GLY A 98 4.59 10.96 4.53
C GLY A 98 3.74 10.00 3.71
N SER A 99 3.17 9.00 4.39
CA SER A 99 2.28 8.03 3.77
C SER A 99 1.07 7.73 4.65
N VAL A 100 -0.02 7.32 4.01
CA VAL A 100 -1.20 6.75 4.69
C VAL A 100 -1.55 5.44 4.00
N TRP A 101 -1.53 4.36 4.78
CA TRP A 101 -2.03 3.05 4.36
C TRP A 101 -3.55 3.02 4.58
N ILE A 102 -4.32 2.86 3.52
CA ILE A 102 -5.77 2.95 3.52
C ILE A 102 -6.36 1.58 3.19
N CYS A 103 -7.13 1.01 4.14
CA CYS A 103 -7.96 -0.18 3.95
C CYS A 103 -9.46 0.18 3.92
N TYR A 104 -9.83 1.40 4.27
CA TYR A 104 -11.21 1.87 4.23
C TYR A 104 -11.54 2.46 2.86
N PHE A 105 -11.95 1.61 1.93
CA PHE A 105 -12.33 1.97 0.57
C PHE A 105 -13.43 1.04 0.03
N LYS A 106 -14.01 1.38 -1.12
CA LYS A 106 -15.02 0.58 -1.82
C LYS A 106 -14.36 -0.21 -2.95
N PRO A 107 -14.07 -1.53 -2.78
CA PRO A 107 -13.34 -2.31 -3.77
C PRO A 107 -14.06 -2.41 -5.12
N ASP A 108 -15.39 -2.53 -5.14
CA ASP A 108 -16.15 -2.66 -6.38
C ASP A 108 -16.09 -1.37 -7.22
N VAL A 109 -16.08 -0.20 -6.58
CA VAL A 109 -15.91 1.09 -7.26
C VAL A 109 -14.53 1.18 -7.91
N ILE A 110 -13.46 0.70 -7.23
CA ILE A 110 -12.11 0.65 -7.82
C ILE A 110 -12.10 -0.27 -9.04
N LYS A 111 -12.69 -1.47 -8.92
CA LYS A 111 -12.76 -2.42 -10.03
C LYS A 111 -13.44 -1.82 -11.27
N GLU A 112 -14.54 -1.11 -11.07
CA GLU A 112 -15.30 -0.46 -12.14
C GLU A 112 -14.53 0.71 -12.75
N GLU A 113 -14.08 1.68 -11.94
CA GLU A 113 -13.44 2.91 -12.41
C GLU A 113 -12.09 2.68 -13.09
N PHE A 114 -11.35 1.66 -12.67
CA PHE A 114 -10.04 1.30 -13.22
C PHE A 114 -10.07 0.07 -14.12
N HIS A 115 -11.27 -0.47 -14.42
CA HIS A 115 -11.48 -1.61 -15.32
C HIS A 115 -10.59 -2.81 -14.97
N LEU A 116 -10.57 -3.20 -13.69
CA LEU A 116 -9.73 -4.32 -13.25
C LEU A 116 -10.22 -5.64 -13.86
N PRO A 117 -9.31 -6.47 -14.38
CA PRO A 117 -9.68 -7.78 -14.88
C PRO A 117 -10.17 -8.70 -13.76
N LEU A 118 -10.99 -9.67 -14.10
CA LEU A 118 -11.47 -10.67 -13.16
C LEU A 118 -10.29 -11.39 -12.46
N GLY A 119 -10.38 -11.49 -11.14
CA GLY A 119 -9.34 -12.11 -10.31
C GLY A 119 -8.27 -11.14 -9.80
N LEU A 120 -8.21 -9.91 -10.32
CA LEU A 120 -7.36 -8.86 -9.77
C LEU A 120 -8.13 -8.05 -8.73
N GLU A 121 -7.81 -8.25 -7.46
CA GLU A 121 -8.51 -7.65 -6.32
C GLU A 121 -7.71 -6.48 -5.74
N PRO A 122 -8.31 -5.29 -5.51
CA PRO A 122 -7.67 -4.22 -4.77
C PRO A 122 -7.61 -4.57 -3.28
N ILE A 123 -6.41 -4.56 -2.70
CA ILE A 123 -6.16 -4.99 -1.31
C ILE A 123 -6.01 -3.78 -0.38
N ASN A 124 -5.25 -2.78 -0.80
CA ASN A 124 -5.07 -1.54 -0.05
C ASN A 124 -4.67 -0.40 -0.98
N ILE A 125 -4.64 0.81 -0.44
CA ILE A 125 -4.16 2.00 -1.13
C ILE A 125 -3.07 2.63 -0.27
N LEU A 126 -1.94 3.01 -0.88
CA LEU A 126 -0.89 3.81 -0.24
C LEU A 126 -0.93 5.23 -0.80
N ALA A 127 -1.38 6.19 0.00
CA ALA A 127 -1.33 7.61 -0.33
C ALA A 127 0.03 8.19 0.06
N LEU A 128 0.67 8.96 -0.82
CA LEU A 128 2.03 9.46 -0.69
C LEU A 128 2.10 10.97 -0.95
N GLY A 129 2.94 11.67 -0.20
CA GLY A 129 3.22 13.09 -0.39
C GLY A 129 4.16 13.66 0.67
N TYR A 130 4.68 14.84 0.44
CA TYR A 130 5.40 15.57 1.49
C TYR A 130 4.41 16.11 2.52
N THR A 131 4.77 16.09 3.80
CA THR A 131 3.90 16.53 4.91
C THR A 131 4.47 17.77 5.61
N LYS A 132 3.56 18.62 6.13
CA LYS A 132 3.94 19.80 6.95
C LYS A 132 4.48 19.37 8.30
N GLU A 133 3.86 18.37 8.90
CA GLU A 133 4.16 17.90 10.25
C GLU A 133 4.73 16.49 10.20
N LYS A 134 5.78 16.26 10.97
CA LYS A 134 6.29 14.91 11.24
C LYS A 134 5.68 14.41 12.53
N ALA A 135 5.20 13.19 12.52
CA ALA A 135 4.76 12.53 13.74
C ALA A 135 5.93 12.44 14.73
N GLY A 136 5.69 12.78 16.00
CA GLY A 136 6.73 12.68 17.04
C GLY A 136 7.24 11.23 17.18
N ALA A 137 8.55 11.07 17.32
CA ALA A 137 9.19 9.77 17.48
C ALA A 137 8.64 8.98 18.68
N ASN A 138 8.30 9.70 19.76
CA ASN A 138 7.87 9.11 21.03
C ASN A 138 6.37 8.80 21.11
N ARG A 139 5.59 9.06 20.04
CA ARG A 139 4.13 8.79 20.05
C ARG A 139 3.79 7.33 20.34
N TYR A 140 4.70 6.42 20.07
CA TYR A 140 4.51 4.99 20.25
C TYR A 140 4.65 4.52 21.69
N GLU A 141 5.31 5.28 22.58
CA GLU A 141 5.50 4.90 23.98
C GLU A 141 4.17 4.70 24.73
N SER A 142 3.16 5.50 24.39
CA SER A 142 1.82 5.42 25.00
C SER A 142 0.74 4.78 24.12
N GLN A 143 1.08 4.41 22.87
CA GLN A 143 0.10 3.94 21.89
C GLN A 143 0.39 2.50 21.40
N ARG A 144 1.27 1.79 22.08
CA ARG A 144 1.58 0.39 21.80
C ARG A 144 1.30 -0.47 23.02
N ILE A 145 0.89 -1.70 22.79
CA ILE A 145 0.80 -2.68 23.87
C ILE A 145 2.20 -2.93 24.44
N PRO A 146 2.32 -3.28 25.73
CA PRO A 146 3.60 -3.61 26.36
C PRO A 146 4.31 -4.76 25.62
N MET A 147 5.65 -4.75 25.62
CA MET A 147 6.45 -5.74 24.93
C MET A 147 6.20 -7.17 25.42
N ASN A 148 5.94 -7.36 26.71
CA ASN A 148 5.63 -8.65 27.34
C ASN A 148 4.24 -9.21 26.95
N GLU A 149 3.33 -8.37 26.45
CA GLU A 149 2.07 -8.80 25.87
C GLU A 149 2.21 -9.09 24.36
N PHE A 150 3.16 -8.43 23.71
CA PHE A 150 3.42 -8.58 22.29
C PHE A 150 4.31 -9.77 21.93
N VAL A 151 5.25 -10.14 22.83
CA VAL A 151 6.24 -11.23 22.62
C VAL A 151 6.16 -12.25 23.76
N SER A 152 6.16 -13.54 23.40
CA SER A 152 6.34 -14.65 24.33
C SER A 152 7.59 -15.43 23.96
N PHE A 153 8.43 -15.73 24.96
CA PHE A 153 9.56 -16.64 24.81
C PHE A 153 9.12 -18.04 25.26
N LEU A 154 9.29 -19.06 24.43
CA LEU A 154 8.86 -20.45 24.66
C LEU A 154 10.08 -21.35 24.83
#